data_9e43d704446aa4d02ba2cc1ec474c413
#
_entry.id   9e43d704446aa4d02ba2cc1ec474c413
#
_cell.length_a   1.000
_cell.length_b   1.000
_cell.length_c   1.000
_cell.angle_alpha   90.00
_cell.angle_beta   90.00
_cell.angle_gamma   90.00
#
_symmetry.space_group_name_H-M   'P 1'
#
loop_
_entity.id
_entity.type
_entity.pdbx_description
1 polymer ?
#
loop_
_entity_poly.entity_id
_entity_poly.type
_entity_poly.pdbx_seq_one_letter_code
_entity_poly.pdbx_strand_id
1 'polypeptide(L)'
;MELFRKITVLSLEQATVLPYLTYRLAIDGCRVIRLEHPVFGDPNRLVGEPFLEGEERMNSYFMAINAGKEALTLNLGEPRGQEILSRLIRDLNVDIFATNQLPRNYQKLGIGYEDLKAIKPDLIWLGITGFGPESNEVAYDPILQARGGLMALTGEASGTPQVVGIPLPDMGTSEHAYGLLMKALFTRAVTGRGTRIDVSMFESTTSWLTVPITMTCSFGKNISRRGNTHEFFAPVSVYPTADGYCYIAVGNDKQFQAFSSLPEFSSLAKEEYRKNSGRIADVENLNQMISRTTRTMSTESLVFLMKNIGVAASRISTIEEVARDPLVFPKLIRAKDEKTGFELTLAPPPVAAPLLESNGRRLSFPPRFGEHNSAILTRELGIPSDELTLLKSDGVI
;
A
#
# COMPACT_ATOMS: atom_id res chain seq x y z
N MET A 1 -14.83 -18.07 4.79
CA MET A 1 -13.46 -17.70 4.39
C MET A 1 -12.83 -18.62 3.34
N GLU A 2 -13.34 -19.80 3.14
CA GLU A 2 -12.99 -20.64 1.97
C GLU A 2 -13.45 -20.05 0.62
N LEU A 3 -14.32 -19.03 0.65
CA LEU A 3 -14.84 -18.41 -0.57
C LEU A 3 -13.75 -17.74 -1.42
N PHE A 4 -12.78 -17.09 -0.80
CA PHE A 4 -11.69 -16.43 -1.54
C PHE A 4 -10.76 -17.42 -2.26
N ARG A 5 -10.63 -18.66 -1.79
CA ARG A 5 -9.89 -19.72 -2.49
C ARG A 5 -10.49 -20.11 -3.84
N LYS A 6 -11.77 -19.78 -4.06
CA LYS A 6 -12.47 -20.03 -5.33
C LYS A 6 -12.38 -18.87 -6.30
N ILE A 7 -11.79 -17.73 -5.86
CA ILE A 7 -11.64 -16.53 -6.68
C ILE A 7 -10.31 -16.59 -7.42
N THR A 8 -10.38 -16.54 -8.74
CA THR A 8 -9.20 -16.43 -9.62
C THR A 8 -9.07 -15.01 -10.12
N VAL A 9 -7.90 -14.42 -9.89
CA VAL A 9 -7.52 -13.07 -10.32
C VAL A 9 -6.46 -13.20 -11.41
N LEU A 10 -6.72 -12.63 -12.56
CA LEU A 10 -5.76 -12.49 -13.65
C LEU A 10 -5.39 -11.01 -13.76
N SER A 11 -4.13 -10.66 -13.60
CA SER A 11 -3.71 -9.26 -13.56
C SER A 11 -2.57 -8.96 -14.51
N LEU A 12 -2.78 -7.98 -15.39
CA LEU A 12 -1.71 -7.36 -16.18
C LEU A 12 -1.17 -6.18 -15.38
N GLU A 13 -0.19 -6.45 -14.54
CA GLU A 13 0.28 -5.56 -13.48
C GLU A 13 1.76 -5.22 -13.58
N GLN A 14 2.11 -4.03 -13.10
CA GLN A 14 3.49 -3.58 -12.97
C GLN A 14 3.63 -2.56 -11.85
N ALA A 15 4.87 -2.29 -11.44
CA ALA A 15 5.25 -1.32 -10.41
C ALA A 15 4.67 -1.64 -9.02
N THR A 16 3.87 -0.76 -8.40
CA THR A 16 3.49 -0.89 -6.99
C THR A 16 1.99 -0.98 -6.77
N VAL A 17 1.19 -0.08 -7.34
CA VAL A 17 -0.24 0.06 -7.00
C VAL A 17 -1.03 -1.23 -7.22
N LEU A 18 -0.99 -1.82 -8.40
CA LEU A 18 -1.75 -3.03 -8.68
C LEU A 18 -1.08 -4.29 -8.07
N PRO A 19 0.27 -4.46 -8.12
CA PRO A 19 0.93 -5.55 -7.41
C PRO A 19 0.65 -5.58 -5.91
N TYR A 20 0.54 -4.43 -5.24
CA TYR A 20 0.18 -4.40 -3.82
C TYR A 20 -1.28 -4.83 -3.59
N LEU A 21 -2.22 -4.39 -4.42
CA LEU A 21 -3.62 -4.84 -4.37
C LEU A 21 -3.73 -6.36 -4.54
N THR A 22 -3.08 -6.92 -5.56
CA THR A 22 -3.17 -8.35 -5.86
C THR A 22 -2.42 -9.20 -4.82
N TYR A 23 -1.37 -8.66 -4.19
CA TYR A 23 -0.76 -9.24 -3.00
C TYR A 23 -1.75 -9.32 -1.83
N ARG A 24 -2.54 -8.27 -1.60
CA ARG A 24 -3.60 -8.28 -0.58
C ARG A 24 -4.64 -9.40 -0.85
N LEU A 25 -5.04 -9.57 -2.11
CA LEU A 25 -5.95 -10.65 -2.52
C LEU A 25 -5.32 -12.05 -2.33
N ALA A 26 -4.02 -12.19 -2.61
CA ALA A 26 -3.29 -13.45 -2.35
C ALA A 26 -3.22 -13.78 -0.86
N ILE A 27 -3.04 -12.79 0.02
CA ILE A 27 -3.09 -12.95 1.48
C ILE A 27 -4.46 -13.49 1.93
N ASP A 28 -5.54 -13.04 1.32
CA ASP A 28 -6.90 -13.51 1.61
C ASP A 28 -7.20 -14.90 1.03
N GLY A 29 -6.29 -15.40 0.18
CA GLY A 29 -6.36 -16.75 -0.39
C GLY A 29 -6.88 -16.82 -1.83
N CYS A 30 -7.09 -15.69 -2.51
CA CYS A 30 -7.36 -15.72 -3.95
C CYS A 30 -6.18 -16.33 -4.71
N ARG A 31 -6.48 -17.08 -5.77
CA ARG A 31 -5.47 -17.45 -6.75
C ARG A 31 -5.15 -16.23 -7.60
N VAL A 32 -3.92 -15.75 -7.56
CA VAL A 32 -3.48 -14.59 -8.33
C VAL A 32 -2.47 -15.03 -9.39
N ILE A 33 -2.82 -14.86 -10.66
CA ILE A 33 -1.94 -15.07 -11.81
C ILE A 33 -1.58 -13.69 -12.37
N ARG A 34 -0.33 -13.29 -12.22
CA ARG A 34 0.17 -12.06 -12.80
C ARG A 34 0.69 -12.29 -14.21
N LEU A 35 0.32 -11.42 -15.14
CA LEU A 35 0.79 -11.39 -16.51
C LEU A 35 1.92 -10.38 -16.65
N GLU A 36 2.98 -10.76 -17.34
CA GLU A 36 4.13 -9.91 -17.65
C GLU A 36 4.50 -10.04 -19.11
N HIS A 37 5.00 -8.96 -19.71
CA HIS A 37 5.55 -9.04 -21.06
C HIS A 37 6.82 -9.90 -21.08
N PRO A 38 6.99 -10.87 -22.01
CA PRO A 38 8.08 -11.85 -21.94
C PRO A 38 9.49 -11.25 -22.08
N VAL A 39 9.63 -10.05 -22.63
CA VAL A 39 10.91 -9.35 -22.75
C VAL A 39 11.13 -8.36 -21.63
N PHE A 40 10.15 -7.47 -21.40
CA PHE A 40 10.32 -6.34 -20.48
C PHE A 40 10.04 -6.70 -19.03
N GLY A 41 9.03 -7.52 -18.79
CA GLY A 41 8.59 -7.88 -17.43
C GLY A 41 8.08 -6.68 -16.64
N ASP A 42 8.06 -6.84 -15.33
CA ASP A 42 7.77 -5.76 -14.38
C ASP A 42 9.08 -5.02 -14.05
N PRO A 43 9.14 -3.68 -14.18
CA PRO A 43 10.34 -2.91 -13.84
C PRO A 43 10.78 -3.12 -12.39
N ASN A 44 9.86 -3.39 -11.45
CA ASN A 44 10.20 -3.62 -10.05
C ASN A 44 11.03 -4.89 -9.82
N ARG A 45 11.08 -5.80 -10.78
CA ARG A 45 11.99 -6.96 -10.72
C ARG A 45 13.47 -6.56 -10.69
N LEU A 46 13.78 -5.34 -11.15
CA LEU A 46 15.13 -4.78 -11.22
C LEU A 46 15.38 -3.67 -10.19
N VAL A 47 14.41 -3.35 -9.33
CA VAL A 47 14.50 -2.28 -8.32
C VAL A 47 14.86 -2.85 -6.96
N GLY A 48 15.79 -2.19 -6.27
CA GLY A 48 16.29 -2.58 -4.95
C GLY A 48 17.45 -3.59 -5.05
N GLU A 49 17.77 -4.23 -3.93
CA GLU A 49 18.94 -5.10 -3.81
C GLU A 49 18.70 -6.51 -4.37
N PRO A 50 19.66 -7.08 -5.10
CA PRO A 50 19.62 -8.46 -5.59
C PRO A 50 20.09 -9.44 -4.50
N PHE A 51 19.19 -9.89 -3.65
CA PHE A 51 19.51 -10.80 -2.54
C PHE A 51 19.66 -12.29 -2.93
N LEU A 52 19.21 -12.68 -4.11
CA LEU A 52 19.30 -14.07 -4.57
C LEU A 52 20.42 -14.21 -5.60
N GLU A 53 21.49 -14.88 -5.23
CA GLU A 53 22.63 -15.12 -6.11
C GLU A 53 22.22 -15.90 -7.36
N GLY A 54 22.62 -15.41 -8.53
CA GLY A 54 22.30 -16.02 -9.84
C GLY A 54 20.83 -15.87 -10.29
N GLU A 55 19.99 -15.19 -9.54
CA GLU A 55 18.58 -14.94 -9.90
C GLU A 55 18.39 -13.51 -10.36
N GLU A 56 18.50 -13.29 -11.65
CA GLU A 56 18.13 -12.01 -12.25
C GLU A 56 16.62 -11.76 -12.11
N ARG A 57 16.21 -10.49 -12.01
CA ARG A 57 14.82 -10.08 -11.92
C ARG A 57 14.07 -10.52 -10.64
N MET A 58 14.81 -10.73 -9.54
CA MET A 58 14.25 -11.07 -8.22
C MET A 58 14.73 -10.09 -7.13
N ASN A 59 14.74 -8.79 -7.43
CA ASN A 59 15.19 -7.78 -6.48
C ASN A 59 14.18 -7.52 -5.36
N SER A 60 14.66 -6.93 -4.30
CA SER A 60 13.95 -6.79 -3.02
C SER A 60 12.59 -6.09 -3.14
N TYR A 61 12.46 -5.06 -3.98
CA TYR A 61 11.20 -4.34 -4.13
C TYR A 61 10.10 -5.24 -4.72
N PHE A 62 10.43 -6.02 -5.75
CA PHE A 62 9.51 -7.00 -6.31
C PHE A 62 9.11 -8.05 -5.28
N MET A 63 10.09 -8.60 -4.56
CA MET A 63 9.82 -9.66 -3.58
C MET A 63 8.91 -9.21 -2.44
N ALA A 64 8.97 -7.94 -2.05
CA ALA A 64 8.20 -7.40 -0.93
C ALA A 64 6.67 -7.43 -1.11
N ILE A 65 6.16 -7.47 -2.36
CA ILE A 65 4.73 -7.34 -2.66
C ILE A 65 4.20 -8.39 -3.66
N ASN A 66 4.93 -9.52 -3.84
CA ASN A 66 4.53 -10.52 -4.83
C ASN A 66 4.50 -11.96 -4.29
N ALA A 67 4.67 -12.17 -2.98
CA ALA A 67 4.50 -13.49 -2.38
C ALA A 67 3.04 -13.99 -2.56
N GLY A 68 2.88 -15.31 -2.72
CA GLY A 68 1.56 -15.92 -2.86
C GLY A 68 0.97 -15.86 -4.27
N LYS A 69 1.72 -15.34 -5.27
CA LYS A 69 1.25 -15.22 -6.66
C LYS A 69 1.88 -16.26 -7.59
N GLU A 70 1.24 -16.47 -8.73
CA GLU A 70 1.78 -17.18 -9.89
C GLU A 70 2.21 -16.15 -10.96
N ALA A 71 3.29 -16.41 -11.72
CA ALA A 71 3.77 -15.54 -12.80
C ALA A 71 3.71 -16.25 -14.15
N LEU A 72 3.07 -15.60 -15.10
CA LEU A 72 2.94 -16.01 -16.49
C LEU A 72 3.45 -14.89 -17.38
N THR A 73 4.32 -15.20 -18.34
CA THR A 73 4.69 -14.24 -19.38
C THR A 73 3.78 -14.38 -20.58
N LEU A 74 3.32 -13.24 -21.13
CA LEU A 74 2.43 -13.22 -22.29
C LEU A 74 2.53 -11.89 -23.05
N ASN A 75 2.84 -11.96 -24.33
CA ASN A 75 2.89 -10.80 -25.20
C ASN A 75 1.51 -10.50 -25.79
N LEU A 76 0.78 -9.61 -25.15
CA LEU A 76 -0.56 -9.19 -25.60
C LEU A 76 -0.52 -8.22 -26.81
N GLY A 77 0.66 -7.83 -27.24
CA GLY A 77 0.84 -7.13 -28.54
C GLY A 77 0.66 -8.03 -29.76
N GLU A 78 0.73 -9.35 -29.54
CA GLU A 78 0.59 -10.37 -30.58
C GLU A 78 -0.81 -11.01 -30.57
N PRO A 79 -1.44 -11.25 -31.72
CA PRO A 79 -2.77 -11.87 -31.79
C PRO A 79 -2.83 -13.21 -31.05
N ARG A 80 -1.78 -14.02 -31.14
CA ARG A 80 -1.69 -15.31 -30.44
C ARG A 80 -1.70 -15.14 -28.91
N GLY A 81 -1.08 -14.08 -28.39
CA GLY A 81 -1.11 -13.74 -26.98
C GLY A 81 -2.52 -13.38 -26.52
N GLN A 82 -3.27 -12.63 -27.32
CA GLN A 82 -4.68 -12.29 -27.01
C GLN A 82 -5.61 -13.49 -27.06
N GLU A 83 -5.35 -14.43 -27.98
CA GLU A 83 -6.07 -15.71 -28.02
C GLU A 83 -5.84 -16.52 -26.73
N ILE A 84 -4.59 -16.60 -26.27
CA ILE A 84 -4.23 -17.26 -25.02
C ILE A 84 -4.88 -16.52 -23.82
N LEU A 85 -4.90 -15.20 -23.79
CA LEU A 85 -5.61 -14.42 -22.77
C LEU A 85 -7.09 -14.78 -22.70
N SER A 86 -7.74 -14.91 -23.87
CA SER A 86 -9.15 -15.29 -23.97
C SER A 86 -9.40 -16.69 -23.40
N ARG A 87 -8.49 -17.62 -23.68
CA ARG A 87 -8.53 -18.97 -23.11
C ARG A 87 -8.31 -18.97 -21.59
N LEU A 88 -7.33 -18.21 -21.10
CA LEU A 88 -7.09 -18.05 -19.66
C LEU A 88 -8.36 -17.59 -18.92
N ILE A 89 -9.03 -16.56 -19.45
CA ILE A 89 -10.23 -16.01 -18.82
C ILE A 89 -11.36 -17.04 -18.79
N ARG A 90 -11.59 -17.75 -19.88
CA ARG A 90 -12.68 -18.71 -20.01
C ARG A 90 -12.37 -20.02 -19.30
N ASP A 91 -11.22 -20.63 -19.60
CA ASP A 91 -10.93 -22.02 -19.20
C ASP A 91 -10.51 -22.11 -17.74
N LEU A 92 -9.87 -21.05 -17.17
CA LEU A 92 -9.57 -20.94 -15.74
C LEU A 92 -10.70 -20.27 -14.95
N ASN A 93 -11.82 -19.98 -15.60
CA ASN A 93 -12.97 -19.31 -14.99
C ASN A 93 -12.57 -18.05 -14.17
N VAL A 94 -11.79 -17.15 -14.77
CA VAL A 94 -11.28 -15.95 -14.10
C VAL A 94 -12.41 -15.08 -13.57
N ASP A 95 -12.37 -14.73 -12.31
CA ASP A 95 -13.38 -13.91 -11.63
C ASP A 95 -13.12 -12.42 -11.77
N ILE A 96 -11.84 -12.05 -11.67
CA ILE A 96 -11.36 -10.67 -11.70
C ILE A 96 -10.25 -10.55 -12.71
N PHE A 97 -10.41 -9.65 -13.68
CA PHE A 97 -9.31 -9.15 -14.49
C PHE A 97 -8.93 -7.75 -14.01
N ALA A 98 -7.64 -7.53 -13.76
CA ALA A 98 -7.16 -6.24 -13.27
C ALA A 98 -5.98 -5.74 -14.10
N THR A 99 -5.91 -4.42 -14.33
CA THR A 99 -4.80 -3.81 -15.05
C THR A 99 -4.49 -2.39 -14.55
N ASN A 100 -3.21 -2.02 -14.58
CA ASN A 100 -2.76 -0.63 -14.43
C ASN A 100 -2.04 -0.12 -15.69
N GLN A 101 -2.40 -0.67 -16.84
CA GLN A 101 -2.00 -0.13 -18.13
C GLN A 101 -2.72 1.19 -18.43
N LEU A 102 -2.08 2.06 -19.22
CA LEU A 102 -2.73 3.28 -19.68
C LEU A 102 -3.92 2.97 -20.62
N PRO A 103 -5.04 3.71 -20.54
CA PRO A 103 -6.25 3.44 -21.33
C PRO A 103 -6.01 3.33 -22.84
N ARG A 104 -5.09 4.12 -23.39
CA ARG A 104 -4.70 4.05 -24.83
C ARG A 104 -4.17 2.68 -25.27
N ASN A 105 -3.74 1.84 -24.33
CA ASN A 105 -3.22 0.50 -24.61
C ASN A 105 -4.32 -0.58 -24.59
N TYR A 106 -5.50 -0.32 -24.04
CA TYR A 106 -6.51 -1.36 -23.81
C TYR A 106 -6.94 -2.05 -25.08
N GLN A 107 -7.26 -1.29 -26.12
CA GLN A 107 -7.67 -1.85 -27.42
C GLN A 107 -6.52 -2.63 -28.08
N LYS A 108 -5.31 -2.05 -28.11
CA LYS A 108 -4.14 -2.70 -28.71
C LYS A 108 -3.80 -4.04 -28.03
N LEU A 109 -3.98 -4.13 -26.73
CA LEU A 109 -3.65 -5.32 -25.93
C LEU A 109 -4.83 -6.31 -25.81
N GLY A 110 -6.01 -5.97 -26.34
CA GLY A 110 -7.22 -6.81 -26.23
C GLY A 110 -7.71 -6.96 -24.79
N ILE A 111 -7.52 -5.94 -23.93
CA ILE A 111 -7.86 -5.99 -22.50
C ILE A 111 -8.98 -5.03 -22.12
N GLY A 112 -9.70 -4.47 -23.11
CA GLY A 112 -10.85 -3.61 -22.88
C GLY A 112 -11.97 -4.34 -22.15
N TYR A 113 -12.74 -3.60 -21.33
CA TYR A 113 -13.84 -4.21 -20.58
C TYR A 113 -14.86 -4.94 -21.46
N GLU A 114 -15.29 -4.30 -22.55
CA GLU A 114 -16.31 -4.90 -23.44
C GLU A 114 -15.78 -6.15 -24.16
N ASP A 115 -14.49 -6.18 -24.52
CA ASP A 115 -13.84 -7.33 -25.15
C ASP A 115 -13.82 -8.53 -24.19
N LEU A 116 -13.37 -8.30 -22.95
CA LEU A 116 -13.27 -9.36 -21.96
C LEU A 116 -14.61 -9.80 -21.39
N LYS A 117 -15.57 -8.88 -21.26
CA LYS A 117 -16.95 -9.19 -20.88
C LYS A 117 -17.66 -10.06 -21.92
N ALA A 118 -17.36 -9.91 -23.20
CA ALA A 118 -17.89 -10.76 -24.25
C ALA A 118 -17.44 -12.23 -24.08
N ILE A 119 -16.23 -12.45 -23.52
CA ILE A 119 -15.70 -13.79 -23.20
C ILE A 119 -16.35 -14.36 -21.93
N LYS A 120 -16.49 -13.50 -20.88
CA LYS A 120 -17.05 -13.89 -19.57
C LYS A 120 -17.96 -12.76 -19.04
N PRO A 121 -19.29 -12.89 -19.22
CA PRO A 121 -20.25 -11.83 -18.89
C PRO A 121 -20.33 -11.42 -17.42
N ASP A 122 -19.92 -12.29 -16.51
CA ASP A 122 -19.88 -12.04 -15.06
C ASP A 122 -18.49 -11.62 -14.57
N LEU A 123 -17.55 -11.34 -15.49
CA LEU A 123 -16.21 -10.86 -15.15
C LEU A 123 -16.26 -9.53 -14.43
N ILE A 124 -15.53 -9.42 -13.31
CA ILE A 124 -15.23 -8.14 -12.69
C ILE A 124 -13.94 -7.61 -13.34
N TRP A 125 -14.02 -6.43 -13.95
CA TRP A 125 -12.90 -5.77 -14.60
C TRP A 125 -12.46 -4.55 -13.78
N LEU A 126 -11.17 -4.44 -13.46
CA LEU A 126 -10.60 -3.33 -12.72
C LEU A 126 -9.48 -2.66 -13.52
N GLY A 127 -9.62 -1.35 -13.76
CA GLY A 127 -8.56 -0.50 -14.29
C GLY A 127 -8.09 0.52 -13.25
N ILE A 128 -6.79 0.58 -12.97
CA ILE A 128 -6.20 1.62 -12.12
C ILE A 128 -5.34 2.53 -12.99
N THR A 129 -5.61 3.83 -12.93
CA THR A 129 -4.89 4.86 -13.72
C THR A 129 -4.47 6.01 -12.82
N GLY A 130 -3.51 6.82 -13.27
CA GLY A 130 -3.06 7.99 -12.51
C GLY A 130 -4.16 9.01 -12.29
N PHE A 131 -4.87 9.39 -13.38
CA PHE A 131 -5.79 10.54 -13.40
C PHE A 131 -7.18 10.20 -13.97
N GLY A 132 -7.58 8.94 -13.92
CA GLY A 132 -8.88 8.48 -14.41
C GLY A 132 -8.83 7.83 -15.79
N PRO A 133 -9.94 7.16 -16.21
CA PRO A 133 -9.99 6.33 -17.41
C PRO A 133 -9.88 7.11 -18.72
N GLU A 134 -10.14 8.42 -18.69
CA GLU A 134 -10.05 9.31 -19.86
C GLU A 134 -8.64 9.92 -20.01
N SER A 135 -7.73 9.68 -19.05
CA SER A 135 -6.38 10.26 -19.05
C SER A 135 -5.32 9.23 -19.43
N ASN A 136 -4.44 9.64 -20.32
CA ASN A 136 -3.22 8.89 -20.65
C ASN A 136 -1.96 9.52 -20.04
N GLU A 137 -2.13 10.41 -19.07
CA GLU A 137 -1.02 11.01 -18.31
C GLU A 137 -0.36 9.94 -17.44
N VAL A 138 0.98 9.87 -17.54
CA VAL A 138 1.78 8.95 -16.72
C VAL A 138 1.87 9.50 -15.31
N ALA A 139 1.62 8.64 -14.32
CA ALA A 139 1.74 8.98 -12.91
C ALA A 139 2.63 7.98 -12.18
N TYR A 140 3.40 8.53 -11.25
CA TYR A 140 4.11 7.78 -10.21
C TYR A 140 3.72 8.34 -8.84
N ASP A 141 3.85 7.54 -7.81
CA ASP A 141 3.52 7.94 -6.44
C ASP A 141 4.00 9.36 -6.05
N PRO A 142 5.29 9.75 -6.22
CA PRO A 142 5.74 11.08 -5.83
C PRO A 142 5.06 12.21 -6.64
N ILE A 143 4.69 11.96 -7.89
CA ILE A 143 3.94 12.95 -8.70
C ILE A 143 2.54 13.15 -8.13
N LEU A 144 1.90 12.07 -7.69
CA LEU A 144 0.59 12.14 -7.04
C LEU A 144 0.66 12.78 -5.67
N GLN A 145 1.71 12.55 -4.89
CA GLN A 145 1.97 13.26 -3.63
C GLN A 145 2.14 14.78 -3.86
N ALA A 146 2.87 15.16 -4.91
CA ALA A 146 3.09 16.56 -5.25
C ALA A 146 1.79 17.24 -5.69
N ARG A 147 1.13 16.70 -6.73
CA ARG A 147 -0.09 17.26 -7.32
C ARG A 147 -1.31 17.10 -6.40
N GLY A 148 -1.37 16.03 -5.63
CA GLY A 148 -2.45 15.72 -4.68
C GLY A 148 -2.33 16.45 -3.34
N GLY A 149 -1.39 17.39 -3.17
CA GLY A 149 -1.31 18.25 -1.99
C GLY A 149 -0.61 17.64 -0.76
N LEU A 150 -0.24 16.36 -0.77
CA LEU A 150 0.41 15.72 0.37
C LEU A 150 1.75 16.37 0.70
N MET A 151 2.57 16.70 -0.31
CA MET A 151 3.85 17.37 -0.09
C MET A 151 3.66 18.80 0.44
N ALA A 152 2.56 19.48 0.08
CA ALA A 152 2.25 20.80 0.61
C ALA A 152 1.93 20.79 2.10
N LEU A 153 1.52 19.63 2.63
CA LEU A 153 1.20 19.41 4.05
C LEU A 153 2.33 18.78 4.85
N THR A 154 3.36 18.24 4.19
CA THR A 154 4.42 17.44 4.81
C THR A 154 5.73 18.22 4.86
N GLY A 155 6.35 18.28 6.05
CA GLY A 155 7.62 18.94 6.30
C GLY A 155 7.53 20.14 7.23
N GLU A 156 8.69 20.74 7.54
CA GLU A 156 8.80 21.92 8.40
C GLU A 156 8.13 23.15 7.77
N ALA A 157 7.57 24.03 8.61
CA ALA A 157 6.82 25.21 8.16
C ALA A 157 7.62 26.11 7.20
N SER A 158 8.90 26.35 7.50
CA SER A 158 9.84 27.14 6.70
C SER A 158 10.70 26.29 5.75
N GLY A 159 10.52 24.95 5.77
CA GLY A 159 11.30 24.03 4.95
C GLY A 159 10.73 23.83 3.55
N THR A 160 11.43 23.01 2.75
CA THR A 160 10.92 22.55 1.46
C THR A 160 9.76 21.54 1.64
N PRO A 161 8.81 21.45 0.68
CA PRO A 161 7.85 20.35 0.64
C PRO A 161 8.56 18.99 0.67
N GLN A 162 8.01 18.02 1.41
CA GLN A 162 8.62 16.71 1.58
C GLN A 162 7.66 15.60 1.16
N VAL A 163 8.21 14.52 0.62
CA VAL A 163 7.47 13.29 0.37
C VAL A 163 7.20 12.56 1.69
N VAL A 164 6.10 11.85 1.77
CA VAL A 164 5.87 10.83 2.80
C VAL A 164 6.81 9.64 2.53
N GLY A 165 7.43 9.09 3.55
CA GLY A 165 8.49 8.07 3.44
C GLY A 165 8.05 6.68 2.95
N ILE A 166 6.78 6.53 2.52
CA ILE A 166 6.24 5.32 1.90
C ILE A 166 5.42 5.71 0.67
N PRO A 167 5.21 4.81 -0.32
CA PRO A 167 4.38 5.09 -1.50
C PRO A 167 2.88 5.12 -1.11
N LEU A 168 2.47 6.17 -0.41
CA LEU A 168 1.14 6.31 0.16
C LEU A 168 0.01 6.41 -0.89
N PRO A 169 0.13 7.19 -1.99
CA PRO A 169 -0.81 7.14 -3.11
C PRO A 169 -1.00 5.75 -3.71
N ASP A 170 0.08 4.99 -3.92
CA ASP A 170 0.01 3.63 -4.45
C ASP A 170 -0.74 2.70 -3.50
N MET A 171 -0.30 2.62 -2.24
CA MET A 171 -0.87 1.73 -1.24
C MET A 171 -2.31 2.09 -0.91
N GLY A 172 -2.62 3.36 -0.77
CA GLY A 172 -3.96 3.81 -0.45
C GLY A 172 -4.95 3.63 -1.59
N THR A 173 -4.52 3.83 -2.84
CA THR A 173 -5.34 3.49 -4.01
C THR A 173 -5.64 2.00 -4.04
N SER A 174 -4.66 1.16 -3.71
CA SER A 174 -4.85 -0.29 -3.62
C SER A 174 -5.89 -0.68 -2.58
N GLU A 175 -5.88 -0.07 -1.40
CA GLU A 175 -6.89 -0.31 -0.35
C GLU A 175 -8.28 0.19 -0.76
N HIS A 176 -8.40 1.32 -1.44
CA HIS A 176 -9.67 1.77 -2.02
C HIS A 176 -10.18 0.80 -3.09
N ALA A 177 -9.30 0.36 -4.00
CA ALA A 177 -9.63 -0.62 -5.03
C ALA A 177 -10.02 -1.97 -4.43
N TYR A 178 -9.35 -2.41 -3.35
CA TYR A 178 -9.74 -3.59 -2.60
C TYR A 178 -11.19 -3.48 -2.08
N GLY A 179 -11.54 -2.36 -1.46
CA GLY A 179 -12.92 -2.12 -1.00
C GLY A 179 -13.95 -2.12 -2.12
N LEU A 180 -13.61 -1.59 -3.30
CA LEU A 180 -14.47 -1.61 -4.48
C LEU A 180 -14.63 -3.03 -5.06
N LEU A 181 -13.56 -3.83 -5.09
CA LEU A 181 -13.62 -5.23 -5.49
C LEU A 181 -14.52 -6.05 -4.57
N MET A 182 -14.47 -5.82 -3.25
CA MET A 182 -15.38 -6.49 -2.30
C MET A 182 -16.86 -6.15 -2.59
N LYS A 183 -17.17 -4.88 -2.88
CA LYS A 183 -18.51 -4.45 -3.31
C LYS A 183 -18.92 -5.11 -4.62
N ALA A 184 -18.02 -5.21 -5.59
CA ALA A 184 -18.28 -5.84 -6.88
C ALA A 184 -18.54 -7.36 -6.74
N LEU A 185 -17.73 -8.06 -5.93
CA LEU A 185 -17.93 -9.49 -5.63
C LEU A 185 -19.28 -9.72 -4.93
N PHE A 186 -19.66 -8.86 -3.98
CA PHE A 186 -20.97 -8.93 -3.34
C PHE A 186 -22.10 -8.69 -4.35
N THR A 187 -21.97 -7.65 -5.19
CA THR A 187 -22.96 -7.35 -6.23
C THR A 187 -23.11 -8.51 -7.21
N ARG A 188 -21.99 -9.11 -7.65
CA ARG A 188 -22.00 -10.30 -8.52
C ARG A 188 -22.67 -11.49 -7.85
N ALA A 189 -22.39 -11.73 -6.58
CA ALA A 189 -23.00 -12.82 -5.83
C ALA A 189 -24.54 -12.70 -5.76
N VAL A 190 -25.08 -11.47 -5.71
CA VAL A 190 -26.51 -11.21 -5.66
C VAL A 190 -27.16 -11.18 -7.05
N THR A 191 -26.46 -10.64 -8.05
CA THR A 191 -27.05 -10.35 -9.38
C THR A 191 -26.62 -11.28 -10.48
N GLY A 192 -25.54 -12.05 -10.27
CA GLY A 192 -24.89 -12.88 -11.30
C GLY A 192 -24.17 -12.07 -12.38
N ARG A 193 -24.01 -10.75 -12.21
CA ARG A 193 -23.43 -9.86 -13.23
C ARG A 193 -22.06 -9.36 -12.81
N GLY A 194 -21.13 -9.33 -13.77
CA GLY A 194 -19.86 -8.63 -13.63
C GLY A 194 -20.02 -7.11 -13.67
N THR A 195 -18.91 -6.42 -13.44
CA THR A 195 -18.90 -4.95 -13.46
C THR A 195 -17.53 -4.41 -13.87
N ARG A 196 -17.52 -3.20 -14.41
CA ARG A 196 -16.31 -2.40 -14.64
C ARG A 196 -16.07 -1.48 -13.45
N ILE A 197 -14.81 -1.42 -13.01
CA ILE A 197 -14.35 -0.53 -11.94
C ILE A 197 -13.16 0.26 -12.49
N ASP A 198 -13.28 1.57 -12.55
CA ASP A 198 -12.16 2.47 -12.86
C ASP A 198 -11.75 3.20 -11.60
N VAL A 199 -10.46 3.18 -11.26
CA VAL A 199 -9.90 3.84 -10.09
C VAL A 199 -8.84 4.83 -10.52
N SER A 200 -9.03 6.09 -10.13
CA SER A 200 -8.05 7.16 -10.28
C SER A 200 -7.20 7.26 -9.03
N MET A 201 -5.88 7.12 -9.18
CA MET A 201 -4.94 7.29 -8.06
C MET A 201 -4.98 8.73 -7.52
N PHE A 202 -5.20 9.72 -8.39
CA PHE A 202 -5.31 11.11 -7.99
C PHE A 202 -6.57 11.37 -7.14
N GLU A 203 -7.72 10.83 -7.56
CA GLU A 203 -8.96 10.95 -6.77
C GLU A 203 -8.85 10.20 -5.44
N SER A 204 -8.24 9.02 -5.45
CA SER A 204 -7.93 8.26 -4.25
C SER A 204 -7.08 9.08 -3.27
N THR A 205 -6.00 9.70 -3.75
CA THR A 205 -5.10 10.53 -2.94
C THR A 205 -5.82 11.75 -2.37
N THR A 206 -6.58 12.47 -3.20
CA THR A 206 -7.27 13.69 -2.79
C THR A 206 -8.45 13.43 -1.86
N SER A 207 -9.06 12.23 -1.90
CA SER A 207 -10.16 11.86 -1.02
C SER A 207 -9.78 11.89 0.47
N TRP A 208 -8.51 11.79 0.82
CA TRP A 208 -8.03 11.89 2.20
C TRP A 208 -7.84 13.33 2.70
N LEU A 209 -7.89 14.31 1.80
CA LEU A 209 -7.76 15.72 2.15
C LEU A 209 -9.08 16.33 2.69
N THR A 210 -9.87 15.55 3.39
CA THR A 210 -11.20 15.97 3.89
C THR A 210 -11.11 17.26 4.71
N VAL A 211 -10.26 17.29 5.74
CA VAL A 211 -10.08 18.46 6.61
C VAL A 211 -9.41 19.62 5.86
N PRO A 212 -8.24 19.45 5.20
CA PRO A 212 -7.59 20.53 4.47
C PRO A 212 -8.50 21.20 3.42
N ILE A 213 -9.21 20.42 2.60
CA ILE A 213 -10.13 20.95 1.57
C ILE A 213 -11.30 21.69 2.22
N THR A 214 -11.93 21.11 3.23
CA THR A 214 -13.05 21.76 3.93
C THR A 214 -12.62 23.07 4.57
N MET A 215 -11.47 23.10 5.25
CA MET A 215 -10.95 24.30 5.87
C MET A 215 -10.66 25.41 4.84
N THR A 216 -10.06 25.04 3.72
CA THR A 216 -9.73 26.00 2.66
C THR A 216 -10.98 26.49 1.93
N CYS A 217 -11.84 25.56 1.47
CA CYS A 217 -12.95 25.92 0.59
C CYS A 217 -14.18 26.49 1.33
N SER A 218 -14.43 26.01 2.57
CA SER A 218 -15.63 26.41 3.31
C SER A 218 -15.36 27.49 4.36
N PHE A 219 -14.15 27.52 4.92
CA PHE A 219 -13.80 28.43 6.02
C PHE A 219 -12.71 29.45 5.64
N GLY A 220 -12.21 29.43 4.40
CA GLY A 220 -11.19 30.36 3.92
C GLY A 220 -9.84 30.23 4.64
N LYS A 221 -9.59 29.09 5.30
CA LYS A 221 -8.39 28.85 6.09
C LYS A 221 -7.47 27.85 5.40
N ASN A 222 -6.38 28.33 4.82
CA ASN A 222 -5.38 27.46 4.21
C ASN A 222 -4.61 26.65 5.27
N ILE A 223 -4.58 25.35 5.10
CA ILE A 223 -3.73 24.44 5.86
C ILE A 223 -2.41 24.26 5.12
N SER A 224 -1.31 24.37 5.81
CA SER A 224 0.05 24.24 5.25
C SER A 224 0.95 23.43 6.17
N ARG A 225 2.20 23.21 5.73
CA ARG A 225 3.22 22.51 6.52
C ARG A 225 3.44 23.21 7.86
N ARG A 226 3.65 22.41 8.90
CA ARG A 226 3.88 22.88 10.27
C ARG A 226 4.83 21.98 11.06
N GLY A 227 5.61 21.17 10.38
CA GLY A 227 6.49 20.20 11.03
C GLY A 227 5.69 19.15 11.80
N ASN A 228 6.08 18.93 13.03
CA ASN A 228 5.48 17.91 13.89
C ASN A 228 4.31 18.43 14.76
N THR A 229 3.91 19.70 14.62
CA THR A 229 2.82 20.30 15.41
C THR A 229 1.43 19.98 14.82
N HIS A 230 0.37 20.11 15.62
CA HIS A 230 -1.00 19.91 15.17
C HIS A 230 -1.72 21.26 14.97
N GLU A 231 -2.65 21.30 13.98
CA GLU A 231 -3.41 22.53 13.67
C GLU A 231 -4.30 23.00 14.81
N PHE A 232 -4.91 22.06 15.53
CA PHE A 232 -6.02 22.35 16.43
C PHE A 232 -5.71 22.03 17.90
N PHE A 233 -4.59 21.41 18.21
CA PHE A 233 -4.25 20.98 19.58
C PHE A 233 -2.79 21.28 19.93
N ALA A 234 -2.55 21.76 21.13
CA ALA A 234 -1.21 22.00 21.67
C ALA A 234 -1.16 21.64 23.17
N PRO A 235 -0.05 21.02 23.65
CA PRO A 235 1.08 20.54 22.87
C PRO A 235 0.81 19.20 22.19
N VAL A 236 1.09 19.12 20.91
CA VAL A 236 1.12 17.88 20.11
C VAL A 236 2.34 18.00 19.20
N SER A 237 3.41 17.25 19.51
CA SER A 237 4.66 17.35 18.75
C SER A 237 5.65 16.24 19.08
N VAL A 238 6.77 16.20 18.36
CA VAL A 238 7.97 15.42 18.66
C VAL A 238 8.88 16.23 19.59
N TYR A 239 9.34 15.59 20.66
CA TYR A 239 10.26 16.19 21.64
C TYR A 239 11.54 15.36 21.74
N PRO A 240 12.72 16.03 21.76
CA PRO A 240 13.99 15.34 22.01
C PRO A 240 14.04 14.85 23.47
N THR A 241 14.65 13.69 23.67
CA THR A 241 14.94 13.10 24.97
C THR A 241 16.46 12.91 25.12
N ALA A 242 16.94 12.39 26.23
CA ALA A 242 18.36 12.14 26.44
C ALA A 242 18.91 11.04 25.51
N ASP A 243 18.05 10.15 25.02
CA ASP A 243 18.41 8.94 24.26
C ASP A 243 17.61 8.78 22.95
N GLY A 244 16.94 9.85 22.48
CA GLY A 244 16.18 9.79 21.22
C GLY A 244 15.07 10.83 21.14
N TYR A 245 13.86 10.39 20.74
CA TYR A 245 12.70 11.24 20.56
C TYR A 245 11.43 10.60 21.08
N CYS A 246 10.54 11.43 21.62
CA CYS A 246 9.21 11.04 22.05
C CYS A 246 8.14 11.92 21.37
N TYR A 247 7.08 11.32 20.84
CA TYR A 247 5.88 12.05 20.43
C TYR A 247 4.95 12.17 21.63
N ILE A 248 4.48 13.39 21.95
CA ILE A 248 3.48 13.64 23.00
C ILE A 248 2.27 14.29 22.36
N ALA A 249 1.07 13.83 22.72
CA ALA A 249 -0.20 14.36 22.23
C ALA A 249 -1.15 14.67 23.39
N VAL A 250 -1.35 15.96 23.64
CA VAL A 250 -2.32 16.46 24.63
C VAL A 250 -3.59 16.87 23.89
N GLY A 251 -4.65 16.07 24.02
CA GLY A 251 -5.90 16.23 23.28
C GLY A 251 -6.92 17.18 23.93
N ASN A 252 -6.74 17.60 25.20
CA ASN A 252 -7.70 18.48 25.91
C ASN A 252 -7.08 19.18 27.12
N ASP A 253 -7.82 20.18 27.66
CA ASP A 253 -7.36 21.00 28.77
C ASP A 253 -7.12 20.17 30.06
N LYS A 254 -7.91 19.11 30.32
CA LYS A 254 -7.74 18.23 31.50
C LYS A 254 -6.41 17.47 31.41
N GLN A 255 -6.07 16.95 30.25
CA GLN A 255 -4.77 16.28 30.05
C GLN A 255 -3.60 17.27 30.18
N PHE A 256 -3.76 18.50 29.70
CA PHE A 256 -2.74 19.54 29.88
C PHE A 256 -2.56 19.89 31.35
N GLN A 257 -3.65 20.01 32.11
CA GLN A 257 -3.57 20.26 33.55
C GLN A 257 -2.83 19.13 34.28
N ALA A 258 -3.12 17.87 33.96
CA ALA A 258 -2.39 16.74 34.52
C ALA A 258 -0.89 16.78 34.14
N PHE A 259 -0.57 17.13 32.89
CA PHE A 259 0.80 17.26 32.41
C PHE A 259 1.55 18.39 33.13
N SER A 260 0.96 19.59 33.23
CA SER A 260 1.57 20.75 33.90
C SER A 260 1.63 20.64 35.41
N SER A 261 0.90 19.68 36.01
CA SER A 261 0.96 19.41 37.44
C SER A 261 2.12 18.50 37.85
N LEU A 262 2.80 17.89 36.87
CA LEU A 262 4.01 17.11 37.15
C LEU A 262 5.13 18.04 37.63
N PRO A 263 5.92 17.66 38.65
CA PRO A 263 7.01 18.49 39.17
C PRO A 263 7.98 18.96 38.08
N GLU A 264 8.34 18.08 37.18
CA GLU A 264 9.27 18.34 36.09
C GLU A 264 8.74 19.37 35.08
N PHE A 265 7.41 19.46 34.94
CA PHE A 265 6.73 20.33 34.01
C PHE A 265 5.94 21.46 34.64
N SER A 266 6.17 21.73 35.94
CA SER A 266 5.46 22.78 36.69
C SER A 266 5.61 24.18 36.09
N SER A 267 6.67 24.45 35.35
CA SER A 267 6.86 25.71 34.60
C SER A 267 5.81 25.97 33.51
N LEU A 268 5.07 24.91 33.10
CA LEU A 268 3.97 24.99 32.15
C LEU A 268 2.65 25.41 32.80
N ALA A 269 2.54 25.42 34.11
CA ALA A 269 1.31 25.75 34.88
C ALA A 269 1.03 27.25 34.89
N LYS A 270 0.94 27.84 33.70
CA LYS A 270 0.65 29.28 33.51
C LYS A 270 -0.81 29.48 33.15
N GLU A 271 -1.38 30.65 33.54
CA GLU A 271 -2.79 30.98 33.28
C GLU A 271 -3.11 30.99 31.80
N GLU A 272 -2.21 31.57 30.97
CA GLU A 272 -2.34 31.62 29.52
C GLU A 272 -2.43 30.23 28.86
N TYR A 273 -1.86 29.20 29.49
CA TYR A 273 -1.87 27.83 28.94
C TYR A 273 -3.03 26.96 29.43
N ARG A 274 -3.89 27.48 30.31
CA ARG A 274 -5.06 26.73 30.82
C ARG A 274 -6.00 26.28 29.71
N LYS A 275 -6.13 27.10 28.66
CA LYS A 275 -6.98 26.82 27.51
C LYS A 275 -6.14 26.49 26.28
N ASN A 276 -6.68 25.58 25.45
CA ASN A 276 -6.01 25.18 24.22
C ASN A 276 -5.69 26.36 23.28
N SER A 277 -6.56 27.37 23.22
CA SER A 277 -6.33 28.57 22.42
C SER A 277 -5.07 29.33 22.81
N GLY A 278 -4.79 29.47 24.10
CA GLY A 278 -3.56 30.10 24.57
C GLY A 278 -2.33 29.26 24.24
N ARG A 279 -2.42 27.94 24.36
CA ARG A 279 -1.33 27.02 24.01
C ARG A 279 -1.01 27.04 22.51
N ILE A 280 -2.04 27.12 21.66
CA ILE A 280 -1.87 27.25 20.21
C ILE A 280 -1.24 28.60 19.85
N ALA A 281 -1.69 29.69 20.49
CA ALA A 281 -1.15 31.02 20.23
C ALA A 281 0.34 31.16 20.54
N ASP A 282 0.85 30.37 21.48
CA ASP A 282 2.25 30.38 21.91
C ASP A 282 2.93 29.01 21.79
N VAL A 283 2.56 28.24 20.76
CA VAL A 283 2.98 26.85 20.59
C VAL A 283 4.49 26.67 20.46
N GLU A 284 5.19 27.63 19.87
CA GLU A 284 6.65 27.57 19.70
C GLU A 284 7.37 27.66 21.06
N ASN A 285 7.02 28.66 21.89
CA ASN A 285 7.60 28.80 23.21
C ASN A 285 7.20 27.62 24.13
N LEU A 286 5.94 27.20 24.10
CA LEU A 286 5.46 26.04 24.83
C LEU A 286 6.28 24.78 24.49
N ASN A 287 6.51 24.51 23.19
CA ASN A 287 7.30 23.38 22.75
C ASN A 287 8.78 23.49 23.15
N GLN A 288 9.35 24.71 23.17
CA GLN A 288 10.70 24.93 23.66
C GLN A 288 10.81 24.66 25.18
N MET A 289 9.84 25.11 25.97
CA MET A 289 9.81 24.84 27.43
C MET A 289 9.74 23.32 27.70
N ILE A 290 8.87 22.60 27.00
CA ILE A 290 8.75 21.13 27.10
C ILE A 290 10.07 20.48 26.71
N SER A 291 10.65 20.88 25.58
CA SER A 291 11.91 20.31 25.07
C SER A 291 13.09 20.46 26.03
N ARG A 292 13.15 21.56 26.80
CA ARG A 292 14.21 21.77 27.80
C ARG A 292 14.16 20.69 28.90
N THR A 293 12.96 20.34 29.35
CA THR A 293 12.76 19.29 30.36
C THR A 293 12.99 17.89 29.75
N THR A 294 12.38 17.61 28.60
CA THR A 294 12.43 16.25 28.01
C THR A 294 13.86 15.84 27.64
N ARG A 295 14.73 16.77 27.23
CA ARG A 295 16.15 16.48 26.95
C ARG A 295 16.92 15.88 28.11
N THR A 296 16.46 16.08 29.35
CA THR A 296 17.09 15.53 30.55
C THR A 296 16.54 14.18 30.97
N MET A 297 15.52 13.67 30.29
CA MET A 297 14.80 12.44 30.62
C MET A 297 15.08 11.35 29.56
N SER A 298 15.15 10.09 29.97
CA SER A 298 15.14 9.00 29.00
C SER A 298 13.76 8.90 28.34
N THR A 299 13.71 8.41 27.11
CA THR A 299 12.47 8.22 26.36
C THR A 299 11.51 7.31 27.12
N GLU A 300 12.02 6.24 27.71
CA GLU A 300 11.21 5.28 28.49
C GLU A 300 10.58 5.94 29.71
N SER A 301 11.36 6.68 30.49
CA SER A 301 10.86 7.40 31.69
C SER A 301 9.79 8.42 31.32
N LEU A 302 9.99 9.17 30.22
CA LEU A 302 9.02 10.15 29.74
C LEU A 302 7.72 9.50 29.30
N VAL A 303 7.78 8.42 28.50
CA VAL A 303 6.60 7.68 28.05
C VAL A 303 5.84 7.09 29.24
N PHE A 304 6.54 6.50 30.21
CA PHE A 304 5.93 5.98 31.44
C PHE A 304 5.20 7.08 32.24
N LEU A 305 5.85 8.23 32.40
CA LEU A 305 5.28 9.37 33.12
C LEU A 305 3.99 9.89 32.44
N MET A 306 4.03 10.08 31.12
CA MET A 306 2.86 10.52 30.34
C MET A 306 1.71 9.51 30.43
N LYS A 307 2.02 8.23 30.30
CA LYS A 307 1.01 7.16 30.40
C LYS A 307 0.29 7.15 31.75
N ASN A 308 1.02 7.36 32.86
CA ASN A 308 0.45 7.36 34.19
C ASN A 308 -0.54 8.51 34.44
N ILE A 309 -0.41 9.62 33.73
CA ILE A 309 -1.34 10.75 33.81
C ILE A 309 -2.39 10.76 32.68
N GLY A 310 -2.47 9.67 31.88
CA GLY A 310 -3.45 9.55 30.79
C GLY A 310 -3.17 10.46 29.57
N VAL A 311 -1.92 10.87 29.36
CA VAL A 311 -1.46 11.58 28.17
C VAL A 311 -0.84 10.60 27.19
N ALA A 312 -1.27 10.66 25.93
CA ALA A 312 -0.72 9.81 24.88
C ALA A 312 0.72 10.21 24.56
N ALA A 313 1.63 9.26 24.64
CA ALA A 313 3.03 9.43 24.28
C ALA A 313 3.63 8.12 23.76
N SER A 314 4.58 8.24 22.84
CA SER A 314 5.32 7.09 22.31
C SER A 314 6.72 7.52 21.89
N ARG A 315 7.68 6.60 22.00
CA ARG A 315 8.97 6.74 21.34
C ARG A 315 8.81 6.78 19.82
N ILE A 316 9.72 7.40 19.13
CA ILE A 316 9.83 7.29 17.67
C ILE A 316 10.63 6.02 17.37
N SER A 317 9.96 4.99 16.88
CA SER A 317 10.58 3.69 16.62
C SER A 317 11.22 3.64 15.23
N THR A 318 12.36 2.96 15.14
CA THR A 318 12.96 2.56 13.86
C THR A 318 12.18 1.39 13.24
N ILE A 319 12.36 1.12 11.95
CA ILE A 319 11.73 -0.04 11.28
C ILE A 319 12.19 -1.36 11.90
N GLU A 320 13.46 -1.45 12.34
CA GLU A 320 13.98 -2.62 13.05
C GLU A 320 13.26 -2.86 14.37
N GLU A 321 13.01 -1.81 15.15
CA GLU A 321 12.26 -1.88 16.40
C GLU A 321 10.79 -2.26 16.16
N VAL A 322 10.15 -1.69 15.13
CA VAL A 322 8.78 -2.06 14.75
C VAL A 322 8.70 -3.53 14.36
N ALA A 323 9.67 -4.05 13.61
CA ALA A 323 9.68 -5.47 13.23
C ALA A 323 9.84 -6.42 14.43
N ARG A 324 10.43 -5.94 15.54
CA ARG A 324 10.61 -6.69 16.80
C ARG A 324 9.51 -6.41 17.84
N ASP A 325 8.61 -5.48 17.56
CA ASP A 325 7.52 -5.15 18.49
C ASP A 325 6.67 -6.40 18.80
N PRO A 326 6.34 -6.68 20.07
CA PRO A 326 5.53 -7.84 20.45
C PRO A 326 4.16 -7.93 19.80
N LEU A 327 3.60 -6.82 19.33
CA LEU A 327 2.33 -6.78 18.59
C LEU A 327 2.51 -7.03 17.09
N VAL A 328 3.71 -6.86 16.56
CA VAL A 328 4.04 -6.96 15.13
C VAL A 328 4.74 -8.27 14.81
N PHE A 329 5.80 -8.61 15.53
CA PHE A 329 6.67 -9.76 15.27
C PHE A 329 5.90 -11.09 15.06
N PRO A 330 4.91 -11.46 15.90
CA PRO A 330 4.14 -12.69 15.72
C PRO A 330 3.24 -12.66 14.47
N LYS A 331 3.00 -11.48 13.90
CA LYS A 331 2.10 -11.27 12.76
C LYS A 331 2.83 -11.15 11.42
N LEU A 332 4.15 -11.11 11.42
CA LEU A 332 4.96 -11.08 10.19
C LEU A 332 4.67 -12.31 9.32
N ILE A 333 4.66 -12.11 8.01
CA ILE A 333 4.48 -13.18 7.03
C ILE A 333 5.84 -13.75 6.65
N ARG A 334 5.90 -15.06 6.40
CA ARG A 334 7.09 -15.77 5.95
C ARG A 334 6.86 -16.38 4.57
N ALA A 335 7.86 -16.29 3.72
CA ALA A 335 7.88 -16.98 2.44
C ALA A 335 9.28 -17.57 2.22
N LYS A 336 9.35 -18.90 2.08
CA LYS A 336 10.63 -19.61 1.91
C LYS A 336 10.84 -19.98 0.45
N ASP A 337 12.00 -19.67 -0.05
CA ASP A 337 12.47 -20.15 -1.34
C ASP A 337 13.01 -21.58 -1.22
N GLU A 338 12.33 -22.53 -1.82
CA GLU A 338 12.72 -23.94 -1.76
C GLU A 338 14.00 -24.25 -2.56
N LYS A 339 14.41 -23.37 -3.50
CA LYS A 339 15.64 -23.55 -4.28
C LYS A 339 16.89 -23.13 -3.51
N THR A 340 16.85 -21.98 -2.84
CA THR A 340 18.02 -21.38 -2.18
C THR A 340 17.98 -21.55 -0.66
N GLY A 341 16.82 -21.88 -0.10
CA GLY A 341 16.59 -21.91 1.34
C GLY A 341 16.39 -20.52 1.97
N PHE A 342 16.43 -19.44 1.17
CA PHE A 342 16.23 -18.08 1.67
C PHE A 342 14.80 -17.90 2.24
N GLU A 343 14.72 -17.32 3.43
CA GLU A 343 13.43 -16.99 4.06
C GLU A 343 13.18 -15.48 4.04
N LEU A 344 12.19 -15.09 3.27
CA LEU A 344 11.70 -13.71 3.16
C LEU A 344 10.72 -13.41 4.30
N THR A 345 10.93 -12.27 4.96
CA THR A 345 10.03 -11.73 5.98
C THR A 345 9.28 -10.54 5.41
N LEU A 346 7.95 -10.56 5.53
CA LEU A 346 7.06 -9.55 4.96
C LEU A 346 6.22 -8.89 6.06
N ALA A 347 5.79 -7.65 5.79
CA ALA A 347 4.90 -6.91 6.68
C ALA A 347 3.58 -7.68 6.92
N PRO A 348 3.00 -7.58 8.13
CA PRO A 348 1.72 -8.21 8.41
C PRO A 348 0.57 -7.53 7.65
N PRO A 349 -0.53 -8.23 7.36
CA PRO A 349 -1.75 -7.58 6.88
C PRO A 349 -2.34 -6.69 7.97
N PRO A 350 -3.11 -5.64 7.60
CA PRO A 350 -3.68 -4.69 8.57
C PRO A 350 -4.74 -5.33 9.48
N VAL A 351 -5.33 -6.43 9.05
CA VAL A 351 -6.36 -7.17 9.78
C VAL A 351 -6.02 -8.66 9.80
N ALA A 352 -6.63 -9.41 10.72
CA ALA A 352 -6.49 -10.84 10.77
C ALA A 352 -6.96 -11.48 9.44
N ALA A 353 -6.13 -12.32 8.86
CA ALA A 353 -6.44 -13.11 7.68
C ALA A 353 -6.47 -14.59 8.11
N PRO A 354 -7.66 -15.16 8.38
CA PRO A 354 -7.77 -16.50 8.98
C PRO A 354 -7.15 -17.62 8.16
N LEU A 355 -7.11 -17.47 6.83
CA LEU A 355 -6.40 -18.43 6.00
C LEU A 355 -4.88 -18.37 6.24
N LEU A 356 -4.34 -17.17 6.31
CA LEU A 356 -2.93 -16.94 6.61
C LEU A 356 -2.58 -17.47 8.01
N GLU A 357 -3.46 -17.24 9.00
CA GLU A 357 -3.29 -17.80 10.35
C GLU A 357 -3.26 -19.34 10.32
N SER A 358 -4.19 -19.97 9.59
CA SER A 358 -4.25 -21.43 9.49
C SER A 358 -3.02 -22.04 8.78
N ASN A 359 -2.33 -21.28 7.94
CA ASN A 359 -1.10 -21.68 7.26
C ASN A 359 0.18 -21.31 8.05
N GLY A 360 0.06 -20.94 9.33
CA GLY A 360 1.19 -20.49 10.14
C GLY A 360 1.86 -19.23 9.59
N ARG A 361 1.09 -18.34 8.96
CA ARG A 361 1.50 -17.09 8.32
C ARG A 361 2.56 -17.28 7.22
N ARG A 362 2.37 -18.36 6.44
CA ARG A 362 3.24 -18.66 5.30
C ARG A 362 2.52 -18.46 3.98
N LEU A 363 3.24 -17.85 3.03
CA LEU A 363 2.85 -17.75 1.61
C LEU A 363 3.91 -18.46 0.75
N SER A 364 3.54 -18.81 -0.48
CA SER A 364 4.53 -19.21 -1.46
C SER A 364 5.51 -18.06 -1.73
N PHE A 365 6.75 -18.42 -2.05
CA PHE A 365 7.78 -17.42 -2.39
C PHE A 365 7.35 -16.61 -3.62
N PRO A 366 7.74 -15.32 -3.72
CA PRO A 366 7.45 -14.52 -4.92
C PRO A 366 7.92 -15.25 -6.19
N PRO A 367 7.07 -15.30 -7.22
CA PRO A 367 7.38 -16.14 -8.39
C PRO A 367 8.52 -15.55 -9.22
N ARG A 368 9.37 -16.42 -9.73
CA ARG A 368 10.35 -16.07 -10.74
C ARG A 368 9.67 -15.67 -12.04
N PHE A 369 10.39 -14.99 -12.87
CA PHE A 369 9.90 -14.53 -14.17
C PHE A 369 9.47 -15.72 -15.04
N GLY A 370 8.18 -15.76 -15.43
CA GLY A 370 7.58 -16.84 -16.23
C GLY A 370 7.59 -18.22 -15.55
N GLU A 371 7.78 -18.29 -14.24
CA GLU A 371 7.90 -19.56 -13.50
C GLU A 371 6.75 -20.53 -13.76
N HIS A 372 5.55 -20.01 -13.93
CA HIS A 372 4.35 -20.83 -14.08
C HIS A 372 3.90 -21.04 -15.52
N ASN A 373 4.68 -20.60 -16.54
CA ASN A 373 4.32 -20.74 -17.96
C ASN A 373 3.95 -22.18 -18.32
N SER A 374 4.83 -23.14 -18.04
CA SER A 374 4.57 -24.55 -18.39
C SER A 374 3.40 -25.13 -17.60
N ALA A 375 3.31 -24.82 -16.30
CA ALA A 375 2.23 -25.33 -15.46
C ALA A 375 0.86 -24.85 -15.95
N ILE A 376 0.70 -23.56 -16.19
CA ILE A 376 -0.57 -22.97 -16.60
C ILE A 376 -0.88 -23.30 -18.05
N LEU A 377 0.04 -23.07 -18.98
CA LEU A 377 -0.24 -23.21 -20.41
C LEU A 377 -0.40 -24.68 -20.84
N THR A 378 0.45 -25.59 -20.32
CA THR A 378 0.40 -26.98 -20.73
C THR A 378 -0.58 -27.78 -19.90
N ARG A 379 -0.53 -27.69 -18.56
CA ARG A 379 -1.34 -28.57 -17.72
C ARG A 379 -2.80 -28.12 -17.57
N GLU A 380 -3.02 -26.80 -17.52
CA GLU A 380 -4.37 -26.26 -17.28
C GLU A 380 -5.07 -25.88 -18.59
N LEU A 381 -4.35 -25.26 -19.55
CA LEU A 381 -4.94 -24.93 -20.86
C LEU A 381 -4.77 -26.03 -21.91
N GLY A 382 -3.98 -27.08 -21.64
CA GLY A 382 -3.78 -28.19 -22.57
C GLY A 382 -2.98 -27.82 -23.82
N ILE A 383 -2.15 -26.75 -23.78
CA ILE A 383 -1.28 -26.41 -24.89
C ILE A 383 -0.15 -27.43 -24.98
N PRO A 384 0.05 -28.12 -26.11
CA PRO A 384 1.11 -29.10 -26.27
C PRO A 384 2.51 -28.54 -26.07
N SER A 385 3.45 -29.35 -25.60
CA SER A 385 4.80 -28.90 -25.28
C SER A 385 5.61 -28.42 -26.51
N ASP A 386 5.34 -28.98 -27.69
CA ASP A 386 5.91 -28.52 -28.96
C ASP A 386 5.38 -27.12 -29.34
N GLU A 387 4.08 -26.87 -29.18
CA GLU A 387 3.48 -25.56 -29.37
C GLU A 387 4.03 -24.56 -28.35
N LEU A 388 4.25 -24.94 -27.08
CA LEU A 388 4.86 -24.07 -26.07
C LEU A 388 6.27 -23.61 -26.50
N THR A 389 7.03 -24.50 -27.14
CA THR A 389 8.37 -24.18 -27.66
C THR A 389 8.26 -23.15 -28.80
N LEU A 390 7.29 -23.28 -29.69
CA LEU A 390 7.04 -22.30 -30.76
C LEU A 390 6.61 -20.94 -30.19
N LEU A 391 5.66 -20.92 -29.24
CA LEU A 391 5.23 -19.68 -28.59
C LEU A 391 6.40 -18.93 -27.93
N LYS A 392 7.36 -19.67 -27.39
CA LYS A 392 8.56 -19.09 -26.79
C LYS A 392 9.52 -18.55 -27.85
N SER A 393 9.75 -19.30 -28.95
CA SER A 393 10.61 -18.83 -30.06
C SER A 393 10.03 -17.61 -30.78
N ASP A 394 8.71 -17.51 -30.85
CA ASP A 394 7.98 -16.42 -31.49
C ASP A 394 7.82 -15.20 -30.56
N GLY A 395 8.32 -15.27 -29.33
CA GLY A 395 8.25 -14.17 -28.34
C GLY A 395 6.84 -13.89 -27.84
N VAL A 396 5.96 -14.88 -27.88
CA VAL A 396 4.59 -14.79 -27.33
C VAL A 396 4.57 -15.03 -25.83
N ILE A 397 5.46 -15.92 -25.34
CA ILE A 397 5.59 -16.24 -23.91
C ILE A 397 7.05 -16.15 -23.42
#